data_c78b586c94195e58a939e1eeeb2f490b
#
_entry.id   c78b586c94195e58a939e1eeeb2f490b
#
_cell.length_a   1.000
_cell.length_b   1.000
_cell.length_c   1.000
_cell.angle_alpha   90.00
_cell.angle_beta   90.00
_cell.angle_gamma   90.00
#
_symmetry.space_group_name_H-M   'P 1'
#
loop_
_entity.id
_entity.type
_entity.pdbx_description
1 polymer ?
#
loop_
_entity_poly.entity_id
_entity_poly.type
_entity_poly.pdbx_seq_one_letter_code
_entity_poly.pdbx_strand_id
1 'polypeptide(L)'
;MIFCPEVKDTTGLTIVLTDPDAPSRENPIWGEMCHWIAITGGYSLDAGFNIGDGGEEIVSYKPPAPPPRTGYHRYVFLLLEGDNSNLTAPSQRQHWGTGMEGHGVRDWATNERLEVVGANFFYERHRKQ
;
A
#
# COMPACT_ATOMS: atom_id res chain seq x y z
N MET A 1 -9.88 1.29 -10.06
CA MET A 1 -10.76 1.79 -8.98
C MET A 1 -10.96 0.72 -7.93
N ILE A 2 -10.89 1.11 -6.68
CA ILE A 2 -11.17 0.24 -5.54
C ILE A 2 -12.45 0.76 -4.88
N PHE A 3 -13.38 -0.15 -4.60
CA PHE A 3 -14.64 0.20 -3.97
C PHE A 3 -14.82 -0.56 -2.66
N CYS A 4 -15.15 0.16 -1.60
CA CYS A 4 -15.46 -0.43 -0.29
C CYS A 4 -16.74 0.19 0.25
N PRO A 5 -17.85 -0.57 0.30
CA PRO A 5 -19.14 0.00 0.70
C PRO A 5 -19.26 0.36 2.18
N GLU A 6 -18.30 -0.06 2.99
CA GLU A 6 -18.32 0.21 4.44
C GLU A 6 -17.58 1.50 4.81
N VAL A 7 -16.94 2.14 3.84
CA VAL A 7 -16.19 3.37 4.09
C VAL A 7 -17.13 4.55 4.20
N LYS A 8 -16.90 5.39 5.21
CA LYS A 8 -17.60 6.68 5.36
C LYS A 8 -16.91 7.72 4.50
N ASP A 9 -17.68 8.63 3.89
CA ASP A 9 -17.16 9.58 2.93
C ASP A 9 -16.71 10.92 3.54
N THR A 10 -16.27 10.93 4.79
CA THR A 10 -16.02 12.18 5.51
C THR A 10 -14.56 12.48 5.82
N THR A 11 -13.68 11.48 5.79
CA THR A 11 -12.33 11.65 6.32
C THR A 11 -11.22 11.46 5.30
N GLY A 12 -11.57 11.08 4.07
CA GLY A 12 -10.58 10.78 3.05
C GLY A 12 -10.13 9.34 3.08
N LEU A 13 -9.58 8.91 1.98
CA LEU A 13 -9.08 7.56 1.81
C LEU A 13 -7.62 7.57 1.38
N THR A 14 -6.90 6.57 1.86
CA THR A 14 -5.51 6.33 1.48
C THR A 14 -5.42 4.93 0.90
N ILE A 15 -4.78 4.79 -0.27
CA ILE A 15 -4.53 3.50 -0.88
C ILE A 15 -3.04 3.18 -0.78
N VAL A 16 -2.75 1.93 -0.47
CA VAL A 16 -1.38 1.44 -0.30
C VAL A 16 -1.18 0.20 -1.15
N LEU A 17 -0.01 0.09 -1.77
CA LEU A 17 0.44 -1.14 -2.40
C LEU A 17 1.72 -1.60 -1.71
N THR A 18 1.73 -2.80 -1.18
CA THR A 18 2.87 -3.34 -0.43
C THR A 18 3.20 -4.77 -0.84
N ASP A 19 4.49 -5.11 -0.77
CA ASP A 19 5.01 -6.45 -1.07
C ASP A 19 5.61 -7.06 0.19
N PRO A 20 4.92 -8.01 0.85
CA PRO A 20 5.50 -8.70 2.01
C PRO A 20 6.55 -9.73 1.67
N ASP A 21 6.74 -10.06 0.40
CA ASP A 21 7.59 -11.17 -0.05
C ASP A 21 8.93 -10.73 -0.66
N ALA A 22 9.34 -9.49 -0.48
CA ALA A 22 10.58 -8.97 -1.06
C ALA A 22 11.80 -9.39 -0.23
N PRO A 23 12.89 -9.85 -0.84
CA PRO A 23 13.06 -10.13 -2.26
C PRO A 23 12.47 -11.46 -2.72
N SER A 24 12.09 -12.34 -1.81
CA SER A 24 11.41 -13.60 -2.12
C SER A 24 10.56 -14.06 -0.94
N ARG A 25 9.58 -14.92 -1.20
CA ARG A 25 8.74 -15.47 -0.12
C ARG A 25 9.56 -16.36 0.84
N GLU A 26 10.61 -16.99 0.32
CA GLU A 26 11.45 -17.87 1.13
C GLU A 26 12.38 -17.09 2.05
N ASN A 27 12.76 -15.88 1.64
CA ASN A 27 13.67 -15.04 2.41
C ASN A 27 13.26 -13.56 2.27
N PRO A 28 12.15 -13.15 2.91
CA PRO A 28 11.58 -11.82 2.72
C PRO A 28 12.26 -10.75 3.59
N ILE A 29 13.57 -10.66 3.51
CA ILE A 29 14.36 -9.77 4.38
C ILE A 29 14.09 -8.27 4.13
N TRP A 30 13.50 -7.92 2.99
CA TRP A 30 13.09 -6.54 2.69
C TRP A 30 11.62 -6.26 2.96
N GLY A 31 10.88 -7.30 3.36
CA GLY A 31 9.45 -7.20 3.59
C GLY A 31 9.11 -6.42 4.88
N GLU A 32 8.10 -5.69 4.83
CA GLU A 32 7.29 -5.36 3.64
C GLU A 32 7.94 -4.23 2.87
N MET A 33 7.82 -4.29 1.54
CA MET A 33 8.31 -3.20 0.71
C MET A 33 7.14 -2.32 0.27
N CYS A 34 7.25 -1.03 0.53
CA CYS A 34 6.26 -0.05 0.11
C CYS A 34 6.41 0.24 -1.38
N HIS A 35 5.35 -0.06 -2.16
CA HIS A 35 5.33 0.22 -3.58
C HIS A 35 4.58 1.50 -3.92
N TRP A 36 3.63 1.90 -3.09
CA TRP A 36 2.80 3.06 -3.41
C TRP A 36 1.96 3.48 -2.21
N ILE A 37 1.88 4.77 -1.97
CA ILE A 37 0.91 5.37 -1.05
C ILE A 37 0.31 6.57 -1.75
N ALA A 38 -1.00 6.57 -1.91
CA ALA A 38 -1.70 7.67 -2.56
C ALA A 38 -2.96 8.03 -1.79
N ILE A 39 -3.35 9.29 -1.88
CA ILE A 39 -4.52 9.81 -1.17
C ILE A 39 -5.48 10.48 -2.14
N THR A 40 -6.74 10.60 -1.73
CA THR A 40 -7.71 11.44 -2.41
C THR A 40 -8.27 12.46 -1.45
N GLY A 41 -8.54 13.67 -1.95
CA GLY A 41 -9.15 14.73 -1.17
C GLY A 41 -10.65 14.58 -0.99
N GLY A 42 -11.28 13.65 -1.71
CA GLY A 42 -12.70 13.43 -1.62
C GLY A 42 -13.06 11.99 -1.99
N TYR A 43 -14.20 11.56 -1.49
CA TYR A 43 -14.69 10.22 -1.76
C TYR A 43 -16.22 10.23 -1.87
N SER A 44 -16.74 9.47 -2.83
CA SER A 44 -18.15 9.23 -3.00
C SER A 44 -18.40 7.73 -3.05
N LEU A 45 -19.36 7.24 -2.28
CA LEU A 45 -19.73 5.83 -2.29
C LEU A 45 -20.18 5.36 -3.68
N ASP A 46 -20.82 6.23 -4.43
CA ASP A 46 -21.29 5.90 -5.78
C ASP A 46 -20.16 5.84 -6.81
N ALA A 47 -19.15 6.68 -6.64
CA ALA A 47 -18.03 6.77 -7.58
C ALA A 47 -16.86 5.86 -7.21
N GLY A 48 -16.75 5.45 -5.96
CA GLY A 48 -15.61 4.71 -5.46
C GLY A 48 -14.36 5.59 -5.35
N PHE A 49 -13.23 4.94 -5.19
CA PHE A 49 -11.95 5.61 -5.01
C PHE A 49 -11.30 5.91 -6.36
N ASN A 50 -10.94 7.16 -6.60
CA ASN A 50 -10.27 7.57 -7.82
C ASN A 50 -9.16 8.57 -7.52
N ILE A 51 -7.91 8.16 -7.74
CA ILE A 51 -6.71 8.96 -7.48
C ILE A 51 -6.62 10.15 -8.43
N GLY A 52 -7.16 10.05 -9.64
CA GLY A 52 -7.09 11.12 -10.63
C GLY A 52 -7.78 12.41 -10.23
N ASP A 53 -8.68 12.38 -9.25
CA ASP A 53 -9.50 13.52 -8.87
C ASP A 53 -9.05 14.14 -7.54
N GLY A 54 -8.07 15.03 -7.60
CA GLY A 54 -7.60 15.77 -6.44
C GLY A 54 -6.75 14.98 -5.48
N GLY A 55 -6.26 13.82 -5.93
CA GLY A 55 -5.38 13.00 -5.13
C GLY A 55 -3.92 13.36 -5.32
N GLU A 56 -3.08 12.87 -4.43
CA GLU A 56 -1.64 13.00 -4.56
C GLU A 56 -0.95 11.72 -4.11
N GLU A 57 0.29 11.53 -4.55
CA GLU A 57 1.10 10.41 -4.12
C GLU A 57 1.99 10.82 -2.97
N ILE A 58 1.85 10.14 -1.83
CA ILE A 58 2.75 10.31 -0.68
C ILE A 58 4.06 9.56 -0.93
N VAL A 59 3.95 8.36 -1.50
CA VAL A 59 5.08 7.58 -2.01
C VAL A 59 4.76 7.24 -3.45
N SER A 60 5.63 7.65 -4.37
CA SER A 60 5.41 7.46 -5.80
C SER A 60 5.29 5.97 -6.16
N TYR A 61 4.48 5.70 -7.17
CA TYR A 61 4.23 4.34 -7.62
C TYR A 61 5.50 3.68 -8.14
N LYS A 62 5.82 2.53 -7.57
CA LYS A 62 6.84 1.63 -8.07
C LYS A 62 6.14 0.35 -8.51
N PRO A 63 6.14 0.03 -9.83
CA PRO A 63 5.44 -1.16 -10.28
C PRO A 63 6.05 -2.43 -9.73
N PRO A 64 5.26 -3.51 -9.64
CA PRO A 64 5.79 -4.81 -9.29
C PRO A 64 6.92 -5.23 -10.23
N ALA A 65 8.06 -5.59 -9.66
CA ALA A 65 9.24 -6.00 -10.42
C ALA A 65 9.98 -7.09 -9.64
N PRO A 66 9.37 -8.28 -9.46
CA PRO A 66 10.02 -9.34 -8.70
C PRO A 66 11.34 -9.74 -9.36
N PRO A 67 12.41 -9.92 -8.58
CA PRO A 67 13.69 -10.32 -9.14
C PRO A 67 13.61 -11.71 -9.81
N PRO A 68 14.49 -11.99 -10.79
CA PRO A 68 14.52 -13.31 -11.42
C PRO A 68 14.72 -14.41 -10.40
N ARG A 69 14.03 -15.53 -10.60
CA ARG A 69 14.17 -16.75 -9.80
C ARG A 69 13.82 -16.61 -8.33
N THR A 70 12.99 -15.61 -7.97
CA THR A 70 12.51 -15.47 -6.60
C THR A 70 11.07 -15.96 -6.42
N GLY A 71 10.48 -16.54 -7.46
CA GLY A 71 9.13 -17.07 -7.43
C GLY A 71 8.05 -16.01 -7.47
N TYR A 72 6.87 -16.40 -7.04
CA TYR A 72 5.74 -15.47 -6.95
C TYR A 72 5.84 -14.61 -5.71
N HIS A 73 5.57 -13.33 -5.89
CA HIS A 73 5.40 -12.37 -4.80
C HIS A 73 3.93 -12.01 -4.67
N ARG A 74 3.48 -11.82 -3.44
CA ARG A 74 2.17 -11.25 -3.18
C ARG A 74 2.28 -9.73 -3.21
N TYR A 75 1.36 -9.10 -3.91
CA TYR A 75 1.24 -7.64 -3.90
C TYR A 75 -0.13 -7.31 -3.34
N VAL A 76 -0.15 -6.59 -2.25
CA VAL A 76 -1.36 -6.34 -1.47
C VAL A 76 -1.75 -4.88 -1.59
N PHE A 77 -2.96 -4.64 -2.09
CA PHE A 77 -3.60 -3.34 -2.01
C PHE A 77 -4.37 -3.24 -0.70
N LEU A 78 -4.20 -2.14 -0.01
CA LEU A 78 -4.94 -1.84 1.20
C LEU A 78 -5.62 -0.49 1.06
N LEU A 79 -6.85 -0.42 1.53
CA LEU A 79 -7.61 0.82 1.59
C LEU A 79 -7.72 1.22 3.05
N LEU A 80 -7.30 2.45 3.35
CA LEU A 80 -7.28 2.95 4.72
C LEU A 80 -8.18 4.18 4.84
N GLU A 81 -8.93 4.25 5.93
CA GLU A 81 -9.79 5.37 6.26
C GLU A 81 -9.17 6.17 7.40
N GLY A 82 -9.30 7.48 7.32
CA GLY A 82 -8.84 8.38 8.37
C GLY A 82 -8.40 9.70 7.79
N ASP A 83 -8.05 10.64 8.68
CA ASP A 83 -7.54 11.93 8.27
C ASP A 83 -6.21 11.76 7.53
N ASN A 84 -6.21 12.04 6.24
CA ASN A 84 -5.04 11.93 5.38
C ASN A 84 -4.45 13.28 4.99
N SER A 85 -4.81 14.34 5.70
CA SER A 85 -4.37 15.68 5.35
C SER A 85 -2.91 15.97 5.71
N ASN A 86 -2.29 15.14 6.53
CA ASN A 86 -0.94 15.40 7.03
C ASN A 86 -0.14 14.12 7.26
N LEU A 87 -0.15 13.25 6.26
CA LEU A 87 0.56 11.97 6.35
C LEU A 87 2.07 12.15 6.16
N THR A 88 2.84 11.34 6.88
CA THR A 88 4.29 11.32 6.76
C THR A 88 4.70 10.08 5.96
N ALA A 89 5.46 10.28 4.89
CA ALA A 89 6.00 9.16 4.12
C ALA A 89 6.97 8.33 4.97
N PRO A 90 7.00 7.01 4.81
CA PRO A 90 8.03 6.19 5.45
C PRO A 90 9.42 6.62 4.98
N SER A 91 10.42 6.46 5.84
CA SER A 91 11.78 6.93 5.56
C SER A 91 12.45 6.17 4.42
N GLN A 92 12.01 4.96 4.14
CA GLN A 92 12.44 4.16 2.99
C GLN A 92 11.36 3.13 2.65
N ARG A 93 11.50 2.52 1.47
CA ARG A 93 10.50 1.53 1.02
C ARG A 93 10.62 0.20 1.75
N GLN A 94 11.84 -0.27 2.01
CA GLN A 94 12.08 -1.53 2.71
C GLN A 94 11.65 -1.39 4.17
N HIS A 95 10.95 -2.42 4.67
CA HIS A 95 10.41 -2.45 6.04
C HIS A 95 9.59 -1.21 6.37
N TRP A 96 9.09 -0.51 5.36
CA TRP A 96 8.40 0.77 5.51
C TRP A 96 9.18 1.77 6.38
N GLY A 97 10.51 1.70 6.31
CA GLY A 97 11.36 2.61 7.04
C GLY A 97 11.59 2.27 8.51
N THR A 98 11.09 1.12 8.97
CA THR A 98 11.26 0.73 10.39
C THR A 98 12.62 0.12 10.69
N GLY A 99 13.31 -0.39 9.67
CA GLY A 99 14.55 -1.15 9.84
C GLY A 99 14.34 -2.58 10.33
N MET A 100 13.11 -3.03 10.49
CA MET A 100 12.79 -4.33 11.08
C MET A 100 12.09 -5.22 10.07
N GLU A 101 12.66 -6.40 9.80
CA GLU A 101 12.05 -7.38 8.89
C GLU A 101 10.61 -7.70 9.27
N GLY A 102 9.76 -7.83 8.26
CA GLY A 102 8.35 -8.17 8.45
C GLY A 102 7.48 -7.00 8.87
N HIS A 103 8.04 -5.86 9.18
CA HIS A 103 7.28 -4.66 9.54
C HIS A 103 6.94 -3.86 8.29
N GLY A 104 5.76 -3.24 8.30
CA GLY A 104 5.29 -2.54 7.12
C GLY A 104 4.06 -1.68 7.37
N VAL A 105 3.03 -1.89 6.54
CA VAL A 105 1.84 -1.04 6.51
C VAL A 105 1.15 -0.95 7.88
N ARG A 106 1.13 -2.01 8.64
CA ARG A 106 0.44 -2.03 9.92
C ARG A 106 1.03 -1.00 10.89
N ASP A 107 2.36 -0.95 10.99
CA ASP A 107 3.02 0.01 11.87
C ASP A 107 2.82 1.43 11.38
N TRP A 108 2.96 1.64 10.08
CA TRP A 108 2.76 2.95 9.47
C TRP A 108 1.33 3.45 9.68
N ALA A 109 0.34 2.60 9.43
CA ALA A 109 -1.07 2.96 9.60
C ALA A 109 -1.37 3.32 11.06
N THR A 110 -0.82 2.57 12.01
CA THR A 110 -0.99 2.86 13.43
C THR A 110 -0.40 4.22 13.79
N ASN A 111 0.80 4.52 13.31
CA ASN A 111 1.44 5.80 13.56
C ASN A 111 0.68 6.97 12.95
N GLU A 112 0.07 6.75 11.79
CA GLU A 112 -0.68 7.80 11.08
C GLU A 112 -2.16 7.84 11.48
N ARG A 113 -2.57 6.95 12.40
CA ARG A 113 -3.95 6.86 12.91
C ARG A 113 -4.95 6.57 11.81
N LEU A 114 -4.58 5.67 10.92
CA LEU A 114 -5.44 5.20 9.83
C LEU A 114 -5.92 3.79 10.14
N GLU A 115 -7.12 3.46 9.66
CA GLU A 115 -7.73 2.16 9.83
C GLU A 115 -7.88 1.45 8.50
N VAL A 116 -7.48 0.20 8.43
CA VAL A 116 -7.65 -0.62 7.21
C VAL A 116 -9.12 -1.02 7.10
N VAL A 117 -9.73 -0.66 5.99
CA VAL A 117 -11.16 -0.94 5.72
C VAL A 117 -11.38 -1.82 4.51
N GLY A 118 -10.34 -2.07 3.72
CA GLY A 118 -10.44 -2.95 2.56
C GLY A 118 -9.08 -3.48 2.16
N ALA A 119 -9.07 -4.64 1.51
CA ALA A 119 -7.84 -5.25 1.03
C ALA A 119 -8.12 -6.11 -0.19
N ASN A 120 -7.15 -6.16 -1.10
CA ASN A 120 -7.15 -7.06 -2.23
C ASN A 120 -5.69 -7.40 -2.56
N PHE A 121 -5.46 -8.48 -3.26
CA PHE A 121 -4.09 -8.86 -3.58
C PHE A 121 -4.02 -9.57 -4.93
N PHE A 122 -2.81 -9.61 -5.49
CA PHE A 122 -2.50 -10.37 -6.69
C PHE A 122 -1.09 -10.92 -6.58
N TYR A 123 -0.76 -11.86 -7.47
CA TYR A 123 0.57 -12.47 -7.55
C TYR A 123 1.28 -12.01 -8.81
N GLU A 124 2.58 -11.75 -8.69
CA GLU A 124 3.46 -11.48 -9.82
C GLU A 124 4.74 -12.28 -9.69
N ARG A 125 5.33 -12.62 -10.81
CA ARG A 125 6.66 -13.24 -10.84
C ARG A 125 7.44 -12.71 -12.04
N HIS A 126 8.77 -12.83 -11.96
CA HIS A 126 9.62 -12.53 -13.10
C HIS A 126 9.45 -13.62 -14.16
N ARG A 127 9.66 -13.28 -15.43
CA ARG A 127 9.58 -14.22 -16.55
C ARG A 127 10.58 -15.39 -16.42
N LYS A 128 11.71 -15.14 -15.76
CA LYS A 128 12.79 -16.13 -15.56
C LYS A 128 12.66 -16.77 -14.18
N GLN A 129 11.74 -17.68 -14.04
CA GLN A 129 11.54 -18.43 -12.79
C GLN A 129 12.16 -19.83 -12.83
#